data_37c00d81983698b670f3808e3463fc3a
#
_entry.id   37c00d81983698b670f3808e3463fc3a
#
_cell.length_a   1.000
_cell.length_b   1.000
_cell.length_c   1.000
_cell.angle_alpha   90.00
_cell.angle_beta   90.00
_cell.angle_gamma   90.00
#
_symmetry.space_group_name_H-M   'P 1'
#
loop_
_entity.id
_entity.type
_entity.pdbx_description
1 polymer ?
#
loop_
_entity_poly.entity_id
_entity_poly.type
_entity_poly.pdbx_seq_one_letter_code
_entity_poly.pdbx_strand_id
1 'polypeptide(L)'
;MDVVALGELLVDFTLAGKSAGGNNLFEQNPGGAPANVLAALTRLGGSGAFIGKVGRDQFGAGLGQVLSEHGIETKGLVSGDEAHTTLAFVHLDATGDRSFSFCRKPGADTLLRPEEVDFGLIDSARIFHFGSLSLTDEPSRSATLCAVEHAQKKGKIISYDPNWRPPLWKSNSAAREGMSLGLKYADIVKLSEEELFFLTGTDDLPSGAEQLYASGKSLVVVTLGAKGCYYHCSAGYGSVPGYAVRTLDTTGAGDGFVGAMLYHLSRMDHSLDQAPKEKIEEILSFANAVGALVTTKPGAIPAMPTMAEVLSFXEEMRQQS
;
A
#
# COMPACT_ATOMS: atom_id res chain seq x y z
N MET A 1 1.10 13.49 -13.71
CA MET A 1 1.01 12.95 -12.34
C MET A 1 1.66 11.56 -12.32
N ASP A 2 2.40 11.22 -11.25
CA ASP A 2 3.11 9.94 -11.18
C ASP A 2 2.14 8.79 -10.90
N VAL A 3 1.41 8.87 -9.77
CA VAL A 3 0.56 7.77 -9.31
C VAL A 3 -0.81 8.29 -8.89
N VAL A 4 -1.87 7.58 -9.30
CA VAL A 4 -3.18 7.71 -8.68
C VAL A 4 -3.45 6.40 -7.92
N ALA A 5 -3.91 6.49 -6.68
CA ALA A 5 -4.20 5.30 -5.88
C ALA A 5 -5.65 5.31 -5.44
N LEU A 6 -6.29 4.14 -5.53
CA LEU A 6 -7.69 3.97 -5.12
C LEU A 6 -7.76 2.94 -4.00
N GLY A 7 -8.52 3.26 -2.96
CA GLY A 7 -8.82 2.29 -1.92
C GLY A 7 -9.31 2.93 -0.63
N GLU A 8 -9.04 2.23 0.47
CA GLU A 8 -9.49 2.63 1.79
C GLU A 8 -8.68 3.81 2.35
N LEU A 9 -9.37 4.64 3.10
CA LEU A 9 -8.80 5.70 3.91
C LEU A 9 -9.53 5.63 5.24
N LEU A 10 -8.80 5.45 6.34
CA LEU A 10 -9.39 5.11 7.63
C LEU A 10 -8.54 5.65 8.78
N VAL A 11 -9.06 5.49 9.99
CA VAL A 11 -8.32 5.87 11.19
C VAL A 11 -7.93 4.60 11.95
N ASP A 12 -6.64 4.48 12.26
CA ASP A 12 -6.10 3.44 13.14
C ASP A 12 -5.97 4.01 14.55
N PHE A 13 -6.64 3.40 15.51
CA PHE A 13 -6.49 3.71 16.93
C PHE A 13 -5.54 2.68 17.54
N THR A 14 -4.34 3.14 17.94
CA THR A 14 -3.31 2.29 18.55
C THR A 14 -3.25 2.54 20.05
N LEU A 15 -3.15 1.50 20.84
CA LEU A 15 -3.05 1.63 22.29
C LEU A 15 -1.76 2.39 22.65
N ALA A 16 -1.91 3.51 23.33
CA ALA A 16 -0.81 4.44 23.65
C ALA A 16 -0.49 4.45 25.16
N GLY A 17 -1.11 3.55 25.92
CA GLY A 17 -0.86 3.46 27.36
C GLY A 17 -2.14 3.61 28.18
N LYS A 18 -1.98 4.07 29.42
CA LYS A 18 -3.08 4.26 30.33
C LYS A 18 -3.11 5.68 30.89
N SER A 19 -4.31 6.19 31.13
CA SER A 19 -4.51 7.46 31.81
C SER A 19 -4.19 7.33 33.30
N ALA A 20 -4.13 8.45 34.01
CA ALA A 20 -3.97 8.47 35.47
C ALA A 20 -5.06 7.68 36.18
N GLY A 21 -6.26 7.59 35.59
CA GLY A 21 -7.38 6.81 36.14
C GLY A 21 -7.39 5.34 35.72
N GLY A 22 -6.36 4.86 35.01
CA GLY A 22 -6.25 3.47 34.60
C GLY A 22 -6.95 3.11 33.30
N ASN A 23 -7.57 4.07 32.63
CA ASN A 23 -8.28 3.82 31.36
C ASN A 23 -7.31 3.75 30.19
N ASN A 24 -7.64 2.94 29.20
CA ASN A 24 -6.82 2.84 27.98
C ASN A 24 -6.82 4.17 27.22
N LEU A 25 -5.65 4.56 26.76
CA LEU A 25 -5.47 5.72 25.87
C LEU A 25 -5.14 5.20 24.48
N PHE A 26 -5.78 5.79 23.47
CA PHE A 26 -5.54 5.43 22.07
C PHE A 26 -5.02 6.64 21.32
N GLU A 27 -4.00 6.42 20.52
CA GLU A 27 -3.47 7.40 19.59
C GLU A 27 -4.22 7.25 18.27
N GLN A 28 -4.72 8.36 17.74
CA GLN A 28 -5.46 8.39 16.48
C GLN A 28 -4.46 8.60 15.33
N ASN A 29 -4.34 7.60 14.45
CA ASN A 29 -3.40 7.64 13.34
C ASN A 29 -4.13 7.56 12.00
N PRO A 30 -3.77 8.40 11.01
CA PRO A 30 -4.31 8.23 9.65
C PRO A 30 -3.76 6.93 9.05
N GLY A 31 -4.61 6.19 8.34
CA GLY A 31 -4.25 4.89 7.78
C GLY A 31 -4.98 4.59 6.47
N GLY A 32 -4.66 3.44 5.95
CA GLY A 32 -5.15 2.99 4.66
C GLY A 32 -3.95 2.82 3.72
N ALA A 33 -3.77 1.61 3.21
CA ALA A 33 -2.56 1.29 2.45
C ALA A 33 -2.35 2.21 1.23
N PRO A 34 -3.38 2.49 0.39
CA PRO A 34 -3.13 3.35 -0.76
C PRO A 34 -2.72 4.78 -0.37
N ALA A 35 -3.26 5.30 0.72
CA ALA A 35 -2.87 6.63 1.22
C ALA A 35 -1.43 6.61 1.74
N ASN A 36 -1.04 5.54 2.43
CA ASN A 36 0.34 5.37 2.92
C ASN A 36 1.32 5.35 1.74
N VAL A 37 0.98 4.64 0.65
CA VAL A 37 1.80 4.57 -0.56
C VAL A 37 1.99 5.98 -1.14
N LEU A 38 0.89 6.75 -1.24
CA LEU A 38 0.97 8.11 -1.77
C LEU A 38 1.78 9.04 -0.87
N ALA A 39 1.66 8.87 0.46
CA ALA A 39 2.44 9.67 1.40
C ALA A 39 3.95 9.41 1.21
N ALA A 40 4.34 8.15 1.04
CA ALA A 40 5.74 7.81 0.75
C ALA A 40 6.18 8.43 -0.57
N LEU A 41 5.36 8.32 -1.60
CA LEU A 41 5.65 8.88 -2.94
C LEU A 41 5.88 10.40 -2.85
N THR A 42 4.96 11.13 -2.21
CA THR A 42 5.05 12.60 -2.15
C THR A 42 6.20 13.07 -1.27
N ARG A 43 6.51 12.33 -0.19
CA ARG A 43 7.68 12.66 0.66
C ARG A 43 8.99 12.54 -0.11
N LEU A 44 9.03 11.69 -1.13
CA LEU A 44 10.18 11.53 -2.00
C LEU A 44 10.19 12.56 -3.14
N GLY A 45 9.18 13.43 -3.24
CA GLY A 45 9.10 14.44 -4.28
C GLY A 45 8.26 14.04 -5.49
N GLY A 46 7.48 12.97 -5.35
CA GLY A 46 6.55 12.53 -6.39
C GLY A 46 5.22 13.26 -6.33
N SER A 47 4.38 13.05 -7.34
CA SER A 47 3.04 13.63 -7.41
C SER A 47 1.98 12.52 -7.42
N GLY A 48 0.99 12.66 -6.54
CA GLY A 48 -0.02 11.62 -6.40
C GLY A 48 -1.40 12.17 -6.09
N ALA A 49 -2.42 11.35 -6.40
CA ALA A 49 -3.82 11.68 -6.11
C ALA A 49 -4.52 10.46 -5.52
N PHE A 50 -5.45 10.70 -4.62
CA PHE A 50 -6.20 9.66 -3.93
C PHE A 50 -7.64 9.61 -4.46
N ILE A 51 -8.14 8.39 -4.70
CA ILE A 51 -9.55 8.12 -5.02
C ILE A 51 -10.10 7.20 -3.94
N GLY A 52 -11.18 7.62 -3.29
CA GLY A 52 -11.82 6.83 -2.24
C GLY A 52 -12.93 7.61 -1.57
N LYS A 53 -13.47 7.03 -0.50
CA LYS A 53 -14.63 7.63 0.17
C LYS A 53 -14.46 7.57 1.68
N VAL A 54 -14.81 8.68 2.34
CA VAL A 54 -14.85 8.80 3.80
C VAL A 54 -16.26 9.26 4.22
N GLY A 55 -16.55 9.13 5.50
CA GLY A 55 -17.79 9.65 6.05
C GLY A 55 -17.76 11.18 6.16
N ARG A 56 -18.92 11.81 6.09
CA ARG A 56 -19.06 13.24 6.38
C ARG A 56 -19.06 13.42 7.90
N ASP A 57 -17.90 13.17 8.50
CA ASP A 57 -17.67 13.22 9.94
C ASP A 57 -16.30 13.83 10.21
N GLN A 58 -15.98 14.04 11.48
CA GLN A 58 -14.71 14.68 11.84
C GLN A 58 -13.49 13.83 11.45
N PHE A 59 -13.63 12.50 11.45
CA PHE A 59 -12.55 11.62 11.04
C PHE A 59 -12.27 11.78 9.54
N GLY A 60 -13.34 11.78 8.74
CA GLY A 60 -13.21 11.96 7.29
C GLY A 60 -12.60 13.30 6.93
N ALA A 61 -13.04 14.37 7.58
CA ALA A 61 -12.48 15.71 7.37
C ALA A 61 -10.99 15.76 7.74
N GLY A 62 -10.65 15.17 8.90
CA GLY A 62 -9.26 15.13 9.35
C GLY A 62 -8.35 14.34 8.41
N LEU A 63 -8.84 13.21 7.88
CA LEU A 63 -8.07 12.41 6.92
C LEU A 63 -7.83 13.18 5.62
N GLY A 64 -8.85 13.89 5.12
CA GLY A 64 -8.70 14.72 3.93
C GLY A 64 -7.65 15.81 4.14
N GLN A 65 -7.64 16.41 5.32
CA GLN A 65 -6.64 17.42 5.67
C GLN A 65 -5.23 16.82 5.68
N VAL A 66 -5.05 15.63 6.28
CA VAL A 66 -3.76 14.96 6.32
C VAL A 66 -3.24 14.71 4.90
N LEU A 67 -4.09 14.21 3.99
CA LEU A 67 -3.68 13.99 2.61
C LEU A 67 -3.21 15.29 1.95
N SER A 68 -3.99 16.35 2.12
CA SER A 68 -3.68 17.67 1.56
C SER A 68 -2.35 18.22 2.10
N GLU A 69 -2.11 18.08 3.41
CA GLU A 69 -0.88 18.53 4.05
C GLU A 69 0.35 17.76 3.55
N HIS A 70 0.15 16.55 3.08
CA HIS A 70 1.22 15.73 2.50
C HIS A 70 1.34 15.91 0.98
N GLY A 71 0.66 16.90 0.42
CA GLY A 71 0.75 17.21 -1.01
C GLY A 71 0.06 16.20 -1.92
N ILE A 72 -0.86 15.41 -1.36
CA ILE A 72 -1.64 14.44 -2.13
C ILE A 72 -2.91 15.13 -2.65
N GLU A 73 -3.17 15.04 -3.96
CA GLU A 73 -4.38 15.62 -4.55
C GLU A 73 -5.62 14.89 -4.01
N THR A 74 -6.56 15.67 -3.47
CA THR A 74 -7.75 15.12 -2.82
C THR A 74 -9.04 15.31 -3.63
N LYS A 75 -8.94 15.77 -4.88
CA LYS A 75 -10.12 15.96 -5.75
C LYS A 75 -10.94 14.68 -5.89
N GLY A 76 -10.31 13.52 -5.83
CA GLY A 76 -10.98 12.22 -5.93
C GLY A 76 -11.51 11.67 -4.62
N LEU A 77 -11.34 12.38 -3.50
CA LEU A 77 -11.85 11.95 -2.21
C LEU A 77 -13.30 12.38 -2.05
N VAL A 78 -14.20 11.40 -1.96
CA VAL A 78 -15.65 11.62 -1.82
C VAL A 78 -16.02 11.58 -0.34
N SER A 79 -16.94 12.44 0.07
CA SER A 79 -17.49 12.47 1.43
C SER A 79 -18.97 12.14 1.38
N GLY A 80 -19.43 11.19 2.18
CA GLY A 80 -20.82 10.74 2.17
C GLY A 80 -21.45 10.64 3.56
N ASP A 81 -22.80 10.66 3.59
CA ASP A 81 -23.57 10.63 4.85
C ASP A 81 -24.06 9.22 5.20
N GLU A 82 -23.83 8.25 4.34
CA GLU A 82 -24.43 6.91 4.44
C GLU A 82 -23.76 6.02 5.48
N ALA A 83 -22.50 6.28 5.79
CA ALA A 83 -21.75 5.49 6.76
C ALA A 83 -20.62 6.32 7.36
N HIS A 84 -20.21 5.94 8.55
CA HIS A 84 -19.03 6.51 9.22
C HIS A 84 -17.75 6.23 8.42
N THR A 85 -16.77 7.11 8.58
CA THR A 85 -15.39 6.78 8.24
C THR A 85 -15.01 5.50 8.98
N THR A 86 -14.35 4.58 8.29
CA THR A 86 -13.89 3.31 8.88
C THR A 86 -12.87 3.58 9.97
N LEU A 87 -13.03 2.88 11.10
CA LEU A 87 -12.11 2.91 12.23
C LEU A 87 -11.56 1.51 12.46
N ALA A 88 -10.28 1.42 12.79
CA ALA A 88 -9.63 0.19 13.20
C ALA A 88 -9.03 0.41 14.60
N PHE A 89 -9.24 -0.53 15.50
CA PHE A 89 -8.66 -0.49 16.85
C PHE A 89 -7.66 -1.63 16.96
N VAL A 90 -6.43 -1.29 17.34
CA VAL A 90 -5.38 -2.27 17.55
C VAL A 90 -5.38 -2.64 19.04
N HIS A 91 -5.54 -3.92 19.33
CA HIS A 91 -5.52 -4.48 20.68
C HIS A 91 -4.26 -5.30 20.88
N LEU A 92 -3.71 -5.25 22.08
CA LEU A 92 -2.58 -6.10 22.47
C LEU A 92 -3.09 -7.04 23.58
N ASP A 93 -2.79 -8.32 23.44
CA ASP A 93 -3.12 -9.27 24.50
C ASP A 93 -1.98 -9.32 25.55
N ALA A 94 -2.12 -10.19 26.54
CA ALA A 94 -1.15 -10.31 27.62
C ALA A 94 0.24 -10.80 27.14
N THR A 95 0.29 -11.45 25.97
CA THR A 95 1.56 -11.93 25.38
C THR A 95 2.17 -10.91 24.41
N GLY A 96 1.46 -9.81 24.15
CA GLY A 96 1.90 -8.79 23.19
C GLY A 96 1.44 -9.03 21.76
N ASP A 97 0.65 -10.07 21.53
CA ASP A 97 0.11 -10.33 20.21
C ASP A 97 -0.96 -9.31 19.85
N ARG A 98 -0.96 -8.89 18.60
CA ARG A 98 -1.89 -7.87 18.09
C ARG A 98 -3.16 -8.51 17.51
N SER A 99 -4.28 -7.90 17.81
CA SER A 99 -5.55 -8.19 17.16
C SER A 99 -6.23 -6.88 16.79
N PHE A 100 -7.19 -6.96 15.86
CA PHE A 100 -7.83 -5.78 15.31
C PHE A 100 -9.34 -5.89 15.43
N SER A 101 -9.97 -4.77 15.81
CA SER A 101 -11.41 -4.59 15.71
C SER A 101 -11.69 -3.53 14.66
N PHE A 102 -12.49 -3.87 13.66
CA PHE A 102 -12.85 -2.92 12.59
C PHE A 102 -14.30 -2.46 12.75
N CYS A 103 -14.50 -1.15 12.72
CA CYS A 103 -15.82 -0.53 12.62
C CYS A 103 -16.06 -0.23 11.14
N ARG A 104 -16.58 -1.23 10.40
CA ARG A 104 -16.68 -1.21 8.93
C ARG A 104 -17.86 -2.06 8.42
N LYS A 105 -19.07 -1.85 9.02
CA LYS A 105 -20.25 -2.66 8.67
C LYS A 105 -21.48 -1.79 8.45
N PRO A 106 -21.53 -0.96 7.38
CA PRO A 106 -20.44 -0.66 6.45
C PRO A 106 -19.55 0.48 6.97
N GLY A 107 -18.33 0.55 6.45
CA GLY A 107 -17.54 1.76 6.55
C GLY A 107 -17.70 2.56 5.27
N ALA A 108 -17.49 3.87 5.34
CA ALA A 108 -17.69 4.76 4.19
C ALA A 108 -16.86 4.31 2.97
N ASP A 109 -15.66 3.76 3.21
CA ASP A 109 -14.77 3.33 2.13
C ASP A 109 -15.38 2.22 1.27
N THR A 110 -16.25 1.39 1.85
CA THR A 110 -16.92 0.31 1.11
C THR A 110 -18.06 0.83 0.22
N LEU A 111 -18.45 2.09 0.39
CA LEU A 111 -19.62 2.67 -0.29
C LEU A 111 -19.25 3.56 -1.49
N LEU A 112 -17.99 3.57 -1.90
CA LEU A 112 -17.58 4.26 -3.13
C LEU A 112 -18.27 3.60 -4.33
N ARG A 113 -18.98 4.40 -5.14
CA ARG A 113 -19.71 3.94 -6.31
C ARG A 113 -18.92 4.21 -7.60
N PRO A 114 -19.14 3.42 -8.66
CA PRO A 114 -18.46 3.66 -9.94
C PRO A 114 -18.64 5.09 -10.47
N GLU A 115 -19.82 5.66 -10.32
CA GLU A 115 -20.11 7.02 -10.79
C GLU A 115 -19.43 8.11 -9.95
N GLU A 116 -18.87 7.75 -8.81
CA GLU A 116 -18.11 8.69 -7.96
C GLU A 116 -16.60 8.68 -8.26
N VAL A 117 -16.15 7.76 -9.10
CA VAL A 117 -14.72 7.66 -9.45
C VAL A 117 -14.34 8.80 -10.39
N ASP A 118 -13.30 9.54 -10.04
CA ASP A 118 -12.77 10.61 -10.90
C ASP A 118 -11.83 10.00 -11.95
N PHE A 119 -12.38 9.65 -13.11
CA PHE A 119 -11.60 9.05 -14.19
C PHE A 119 -10.58 10.03 -14.78
N GLY A 120 -10.82 11.33 -14.66
CA GLY A 120 -9.85 12.34 -15.10
C GLY A 120 -8.53 12.27 -14.34
N LEU A 121 -8.59 11.94 -13.05
CA LEU A 121 -7.36 11.73 -12.28
C LEU A 121 -6.59 10.52 -12.81
N ILE A 122 -7.30 9.43 -13.13
CA ILE A 122 -6.68 8.23 -13.70
C ILE A 122 -6.00 8.57 -15.03
N ASP A 123 -6.71 9.34 -15.89
CA ASP A 123 -6.16 9.76 -17.19
C ASP A 123 -4.87 10.56 -17.04
N SER A 124 -4.73 11.33 -15.96
CA SER A 124 -3.58 12.19 -15.71
C SER A 124 -2.35 11.45 -15.18
N ALA A 125 -2.51 10.22 -14.71
CA ALA A 125 -1.46 9.47 -14.01
C ALA A 125 -0.70 8.52 -14.94
N ARG A 126 0.55 8.22 -14.59
CA ARG A 126 1.34 7.18 -15.27
C ARG A 126 1.01 5.79 -14.72
N ILE A 127 0.81 5.71 -13.39
CA ILE A 127 0.54 4.45 -12.70
C ILE A 127 -0.78 4.55 -11.94
N PHE A 128 -1.60 3.51 -12.03
CA PHE A 128 -2.79 3.32 -11.20
C PHE A 128 -2.47 2.25 -10.17
N HIS A 129 -2.63 2.58 -8.89
CA HIS A 129 -2.31 1.67 -7.78
C HIS A 129 -3.57 1.36 -6.97
N PHE A 130 -3.74 0.11 -6.54
CA PHE A 130 -4.84 -0.30 -5.67
C PHE A 130 -4.46 -1.52 -4.85
N GLY A 131 -5.31 -1.82 -3.85
CA GLY A 131 -5.16 -2.99 -3.00
C GLY A 131 -6.43 -3.82 -3.00
N SER A 132 -6.53 -4.78 -2.08
CA SER A 132 -7.70 -5.65 -2.04
C SER A 132 -8.81 -5.20 -1.08
N LEU A 133 -8.56 -4.23 -0.20
CA LEU A 133 -9.58 -3.82 0.76
C LEU A 133 -10.81 -3.20 0.09
N SER A 134 -10.64 -2.57 -1.06
CA SER A 134 -11.76 -2.03 -1.83
C SER A 134 -12.50 -3.12 -2.63
N LEU A 135 -12.02 -4.37 -2.57
CA LEU A 135 -12.65 -5.52 -3.24
C LEU A 135 -13.45 -6.41 -2.27
N THR A 136 -13.51 -6.05 -0.98
CA THR A 136 -14.19 -6.88 0.03
C THR A 136 -15.70 -6.82 -0.07
N ASP A 137 -16.26 -5.68 -0.49
CA ASP A 137 -17.70 -5.39 -0.44
C ASP A 137 -18.14 -4.55 -1.62
N GLU A 138 -19.42 -4.64 -1.97
CA GLU A 138 -20.04 -3.72 -2.93
C GLU A 138 -20.55 -2.49 -2.19
N PRO A 139 -20.60 -1.32 -2.86
CA PRO A 139 -20.28 -1.07 -4.27
C PRO A 139 -18.80 -0.75 -4.56
N SER A 140 -17.94 -0.68 -3.53
CA SER A 140 -16.53 -0.32 -3.76
C SER A 140 -15.81 -1.31 -4.68
N ARG A 141 -16.21 -2.60 -4.64
CA ARG A 141 -15.65 -3.62 -5.55
C ARG A 141 -15.91 -3.23 -7.00
N SER A 142 -17.16 -2.91 -7.33
CA SER A 142 -17.52 -2.48 -8.69
C SER A 142 -16.81 -1.19 -9.08
N ALA A 143 -16.70 -0.24 -8.15
CA ALA A 143 -16.00 1.02 -8.40
C ALA A 143 -14.52 0.76 -8.71
N THR A 144 -13.88 -0.12 -7.94
CA THR A 144 -12.47 -0.47 -8.13
C THR A 144 -12.26 -1.15 -9.49
N LEU A 145 -13.13 -2.09 -9.84
CA LEU A 145 -13.02 -2.79 -11.12
C LEU A 145 -13.25 -1.83 -12.30
N CYS A 146 -14.23 -0.93 -12.20
CA CYS A 146 -14.43 0.12 -13.20
C CYS A 146 -13.16 0.97 -13.37
N ALA A 147 -12.56 1.38 -12.26
CA ALA A 147 -11.37 2.23 -12.28
C ALA A 147 -10.18 1.50 -12.92
N VAL A 148 -9.93 0.25 -12.52
CA VAL A 148 -8.78 -0.49 -13.04
C VAL A 148 -8.96 -0.84 -14.52
N GLU A 149 -10.18 -1.16 -14.95
CA GLU A 149 -10.47 -1.40 -16.37
C GLU A 149 -10.27 -0.14 -17.20
N HIS A 150 -10.69 1.01 -16.68
CA HIS A 150 -10.46 2.30 -17.35
C HIS A 150 -8.94 2.55 -17.47
N ALA A 151 -8.19 2.37 -16.38
CA ALA A 151 -6.74 2.56 -16.38
C ALA A 151 -6.07 1.65 -17.43
N GLN A 152 -6.50 0.39 -17.49
CA GLN A 152 -5.99 -0.58 -18.45
C GLN A 152 -6.25 -0.13 -19.88
N LYS A 153 -7.48 0.31 -20.19
CA LYS A 153 -7.87 0.80 -21.51
C LYS A 153 -7.06 2.04 -21.93
N LYS A 154 -6.65 2.84 -20.95
CA LYS A 154 -5.85 4.05 -21.18
C LYS A 154 -4.35 3.77 -21.22
N GLY A 155 -3.95 2.49 -21.14
CA GLY A 155 -2.55 2.10 -21.20
C GLY A 155 -1.73 2.48 -19.98
N LYS A 156 -2.38 2.65 -18.84
CA LYS A 156 -1.66 2.95 -17.58
C LYS A 156 -1.01 1.69 -17.05
N ILE A 157 0.10 1.85 -16.34
CA ILE A 157 0.73 0.75 -15.61
C ILE A 157 -0.15 0.48 -14.37
N ILE A 158 -0.51 -0.78 -14.16
CA ILE A 158 -1.38 -1.18 -13.05
C ILE A 158 -0.51 -1.80 -11.96
N SER A 159 -0.50 -1.17 -10.78
CA SER A 159 0.23 -1.64 -9.60
C SER A 159 -0.77 -2.15 -8.56
N TYR A 160 -0.48 -3.31 -7.97
CA TYR A 160 -1.39 -3.95 -7.03
C TYR A 160 -0.61 -4.50 -5.83
N ASP A 161 -1.13 -4.23 -4.64
CA ASP A 161 -0.67 -4.83 -3.38
C ASP A 161 -1.91 -5.43 -2.70
N PRO A 162 -2.05 -6.75 -2.64
CA PRO A 162 -3.23 -7.35 -2.01
C PRO A 162 -3.49 -6.85 -0.59
N ASN A 163 -2.43 -6.70 0.19
CA ASN A 163 -2.53 -6.18 1.56
C ASN A 163 -3.62 -6.92 2.35
N TRP A 164 -3.48 -8.23 2.45
CA TRP A 164 -4.49 -9.12 3.02
C TRP A 164 -4.76 -8.80 4.48
N ARG A 165 -6.04 -8.64 4.80
CA ARG A 165 -6.53 -8.42 6.17
C ARG A 165 -7.63 -9.45 6.43
N PRO A 166 -7.28 -10.63 6.93
CA PRO A 166 -8.26 -11.71 7.11
C PRO A 166 -9.57 -11.31 7.77
N PRO A 167 -9.60 -10.48 8.84
CA PRO A 167 -10.87 -10.13 9.49
C PRO A 167 -11.86 -9.38 8.59
N LEU A 168 -11.42 -8.81 7.47
CA LEU A 168 -12.30 -8.03 6.59
C LEU A 168 -12.97 -8.88 5.51
N TRP A 169 -12.62 -10.15 5.43
CA TRP A 169 -13.19 -11.08 4.45
C TRP A 169 -14.13 -12.06 5.14
N LYS A 170 -15.18 -12.46 4.44
CA LYS A 170 -16.18 -13.42 4.96
C LYS A 170 -15.57 -14.80 5.19
N SER A 171 -14.55 -15.15 4.43
CA SER A 171 -13.85 -16.43 4.52
C SER A 171 -12.54 -16.37 3.78
N ASN A 172 -11.66 -17.35 4.00
CA ASN A 172 -10.41 -17.46 3.24
C ASN A 172 -10.68 -17.68 1.75
N SER A 173 -11.76 -18.42 1.41
CA SER A 173 -12.14 -18.62 0.01
C SER A 173 -12.53 -17.29 -0.65
N ALA A 174 -13.35 -16.48 0.03
CA ALA A 174 -13.74 -15.16 -0.46
C ALA A 174 -12.52 -14.23 -0.62
N ALA A 175 -11.59 -14.28 0.35
CA ALA A 175 -10.36 -13.50 0.28
C ALA A 175 -9.51 -13.90 -0.94
N ARG A 176 -9.31 -15.21 -1.13
CA ARG A 176 -8.51 -15.70 -2.26
C ARG A 176 -9.14 -15.30 -3.59
N GLU A 177 -10.46 -15.42 -3.72
CA GLU A 177 -11.19 -15.02 -4.93
C GLU A 177 -11.02 -13.51 -5.18
N GLY A 178 -11.30 -12.68 -4.17
CA GLY A 178 -11.24 -11.24 -4.30
C GLY A 178 -9.81 -10.74 -4.58
N MET A 179 -8.83 -11.26 -3.87
CA MET A 179 -7.43 -10.89 -4.07
C MET A 179 -6.95 -11.32 -5.46
N SER A 180 -7.39 -12.48 -5.94
CA SER A 180 -7.03 -12.98 -7.28
C SER A 180 -7.64 -12.13 -8.39
N LEU A 181 -8.79 -11.49 -8.14
CA LEU A 181 -9.37 -10.53 -9.08
C LEU A 181 -8.41 -9.37 -9.35
N GLY A 182 -7.80 -8.82 -8.30
CA GLY A 182 -6.83 -7.75 -8.45
C GLY A 182 -5.60 -8.21 -9.22
N LEU A 183 -5.13 -9.42 -8.93
CA LEU A 183 -3.97 -10.00 -9.65
C LEU A 183 -4.20 -10.05 -11.16
N LYS A 184 -5.43 -10.32 -11.58
CA LYS A 184 -5.75 -10.45 -13.00
C LYS A 184 -5.39 -9.21 -13.81
N TYR A 185 -5.51 -8.03 -13.21
CA TYR A 185 -5.28 -6.75 -13.92
C TYR A 185 -3.87 -6.21 -13.76
N ALA A 186 -3.13 -6.68 -12.77
CA ALA A 186 -1.86 -6.07 -12.36
C ALA A 186 -0.71 -6.33 -13.33
N ASP A 187 0.06 -5.29 -13.63
CA ASP A 187 1.35 -5.37 -14.30
C ASP A 187 2.47 -5.54 -13.26
N ILE A 188 2.34 -4.81 -12.16
CA ILE A 188 3.27 -4.84 -11.03
C ILE A 188 2.52 -5.37 -9.82
N VAL A 189 3.07 -6.39 -9.17
CA VAL A 189 2.48 -6.95 -7.95
C VAL A 189 3.54 -6.94 -6.85
N LYS A 190 3.18 -6.38 -5.70
CA LYS A 190 4.00 -6.55 -4.50
C LYS A 190 3.16 -7.35 -3.50
N LEU A 191 3.76 -8.37 -2.89
CA LEU A 191 3.11 -9.24 -1.91
C LEU A 191 4.05 -9.46 -0.73
N SER A 192 3.48 -9.82 0.42
CA SER A 192 4.28 -10.47 1.46
C SER A 192 4.45 -11.95 1.10
N GLU A 193 5.40 -12.60 1.76
CA GLU A 193 5.63 -14.04 1.60
C GLU A 193 4.35 -14.84 1.94
N GLU A 194 3.67 -14.44 3.03
CA GLU A 194 2.42 -15.08 3.45
C GLU A 194 1.34 -14.95 2.37
N GLU A 195 1.20 -13.76 1.79
CA GLU A 195 0.23 -13.52 0.70
C GLU A 195 0.55 -14.34 -0.54
N LEU A 196 1.83 -14.43 -0.88
CA LEU A 196 2.26 -15.26 -2.03
C LEU A 196 1.83 -16.70 -1.83
N PHE A 197 2.13 -17.26 -0.65
CA PHE A 197 1.80 -18.66 -0.36
C PHE A 197 0.30 -18.88 -0.33
N PHE A 198 -0.44 -17.94 0.25
CA PHE A 198 -1.91 -18.00 0.30
C PHE A 198 -2.53 -18.01 -1.11
N LEU A 199 -2.01 -17.17 -2.01
CA LEU A 199 -2.58 -17.00 -3.34
C LEU A 199 -2.15 -18.08 -4.34
N THR A 200 -0.92 -18.59 -4.21
CA THR A 200 -0.39 -19.57 -5.16
C THR A 200 -0.53 -21.02 -4.71
N GLY A 201 -0.69 -21.22 -3.40
CA GLY A 201 -0.79 -22.58 -2.84
C GLY A 201 0.57 -23.29 -2.71
N THR A 202 1.68 -22.62 -2.99
CA THR A 202 3.02 -23.18 -2.81
C THR A 202 3.71 -22.48 -1.63
N ASP A 203 4.59 -23.21 -0.94
CA ASP A 203 5.44 -22.64 0.12
C ASP A 203 6.89 -22.42 -0.36
N ASP A 204 7.09 -22.49 -1.68
CA ASP A 204 8.40 -22.24 -2.30
C ASP A 204 8.41 -20.87 -2.93
N LEU A 205 9.21 -19.95 -2.38
CA LEU A 205 9.24 -18.55 -2.78
C LEU A 205 9.57 -18.37 -4.28
N PRO A 206 10.64 -18.95 -4.83
CA PRO A 206 10.91 -18.78 -6.27
C PRO A 206 9.79 -19.34 -7.15
N SER A 207 9.24 -20.50 -6.82
CA SER A 207 8.16 -21.12 -7.60
C SER A 207 6.90 -20.25 -7.58
N GLY A 208 6.53 -19.72 -6.42
CA GLY A 208 5.36 -18.85 -6.30
C GLY A 208 5.53 -17.57 -7.11
N ALA A 209 6.70 -16.94 -7.02
CA ALA A 209 6.98 -15.72 -7.78
C ALA A 209 6.96 -15.98 -9.29
N GLU A 210 7.55 -17.10 -9.74
CA GLU A 210 7.53 -17.48 -11.13
C GLU A 210 6.11 -17.74 -11.63
N GLN A 211 5.29 -18.41 -10.81
CA GLN A 211 3.89 -18.69 -11.16
C GLN A 211 3.12 -17.38 -11.41
N LEU A 212 3.30 -16.38 -10.54
CA LEU A 212 2.66 -15.08 -10.73
C LEU A 212 3.22 -14.35 -11.95
N TYR A 213 4.54 -14.34 -12.11
CA TYR A 213 5.17 -13.69 -13.26
C TYR A 213 4.66 -14.29 -14.57
N ALA A 214 4.59 -15.61 -14.66
CA ALA A 214 4.13 -16.33 -15.86
C ALA A 214 2.65 -16.04 -16.20
N SER A 215 1.89 -15.50 -15.24
CA SER A 215 0.49 -15.09 -15.50
C SER A 215 0.37 -13.75 -16.22
N GLY A 216 1.51 -13.17 -16.64
CA GLY A 216 1.52 -11.94 -17.46
C GLY A 216 1.92 -10.67 -16.71
N LYS A 217 2.70 -10.80 -15.63
CA LYS A 217 3.19 -9.64 -14.88
C LYS A 217 4.49 -9.11 -15.48
N SER A 218 4.71 -7.80 -15.40
CA SER A 218 5.99 -7.19 -15.74
C SER A 218 6.97 -7.25 -14.57
N LEU A 219 6.44 -7.19 -13.35
CA LEU A 219 7.28 -7.24 -12.14
C LEU A 219 6.48 -7.85 -10.98
N VAL A 220 7.05 -8.88 -10.38
CA VAL A 220 6.55 -9.47 -9.13
C VAL A 220 7.60 -9.20 -8.07
N VAL A 221 7.19 -8.63 -6.92
CA VAL A 221 8.08 -8.37 -5.79
C VAL A 221 7.46 -9.00 -4.54
N VAL A 222 8.26 -9.78 -3.83
CA VAL A 222 7.83 -10.41 -2.57
C VAL A 222 8.69 -9.83 -1.44
N THR A 223 8.07 -9.09 -0.53
CA THR A 223 8.80 -8.52 0.61
C THR A 223 9.00 -9.57 1.68
N LEU A 224 10.20 -9.58 2.29
CA LEU A 224 10.65 -10.57 3.25
C LEU A 224 11.02 -9.92 4.58
N GLY A 225 10.40 -8.79 4.89
CA GLY A 225 10.67 -8.03 6.11
C GLY A 225 12.12 -7.54 6.14
N ALA A 226 12.79 -7.75 7.25
CA ALA A 226 14.17 -7.29 7.43
C ALA A 226 15.16 -7.93 6.45
N LYS A 227 14.78 -9.04 5.82
CA LYS A 227 15.64 -9.74 4.84
C LYS A 227 15.65 -9.03 3.48
N GLY A 228 14.74 -8.09 3.25
CA GLY A 228 14.65 -7.37 1.97
C GLY A 228 13.53 -7.90 1.09
N CYS A 229 13.81 -8.19 -0.17
CA CYS A 229 12.78 -8.69 -1.09
C CYS A 229 13.35 -9.66 -2.12
N TYR A 230 12.44 -10.44 -2.68
CA TYR A 230 12.69 -11.29 -3.85
C TYR A 230 11.90 -10.71 -5.02
N TYR A 231 12.42 -10.80 -6.23
CA TYR A 231 11.73 -10.27 -7.41
C TYR A 231 11.82 -11.19 -8.61
N HIS A 232 10.89 -11.03 -9.54
CA HIS A 232 10.89 -11.68 -10.86
C HIS A 232 10.42 -10.66 -11.90
N CYS A 233 11.17 -10.49 -12.97
CA CYS A 233 10.85 -9.58 -14.08
C CYS A 233 11.46 -10.12 -15.38
N SER A 234 11.28 -9.41 -16.49
CA SER A 234 11.79 -9.82 -17.81
C SER A 234 13.31 -9.99 -17.83
N ALA A 235 14.04 -9.19 -17.02
CA ALA A 235 15.51 -9.24 -16.97
C ALA A 235 16.03 -10.38 -16.07
N GLY A 236 15.12 -11.12 -15.41
CA GLY A 236 15.49 -12.22 -14.53
C GLY A 236 14.86 -12.14 -13.15
N TYR A 237 15.45 -12.83 -12.21
CA TYR A 237 14.94 -12.91 -10.84
C TYR A 237 16.10 -12.88 -9.85
N GLY A 238 15.78 -12.63 -8.60
CA GLY A 238 16.80 -12.62 -7.55
C GLY A 238 16.29 -12.04 -6.25
N SER A 239 17.22 -11.90 -5.31
CA SER A 239 16.95 -11.28 -4.01
C SER A 239 17.74 -9.99 -3.86
N VAL A 240 17.11 -8.99 -3.24
CA VAL A 240 17.77 -7.74 -2.90
C VAL A 240 17.75 -7.63 -1.38
N PRO A 241 18.91 -7.56 -0.73
CA PRO A 241 18.96 -7.58 0.74
C PRO A 241 18.31 -6.34 1.36
N GLY A 242 17.80 -6.53 2.55
CA GLY A 242 17.24 -5.44 3.34
C GLY A 242 18.31 -4.72 4.14
N TYR A 243 17.90 -3.78 4.95
CA TYR A 243 18.78 -2.98 5.80
C TYR A 243 18.46 -3.28 7.27
N ALA A 244 19.52 -3.51 8.06
CA ALA A 244 19.37 -3.75 9.48
C ALA A 244 19.16 -2.41 10.19
N VAL A 245 18.02 -2.25 10.84
CA VAL A 245 17.69 -1.04 11.59
C VAL A 245 17.07 -1.43 12.94
N ARG A 246 17.07 -0.49 13.87
CA ARG A 246 16.35 -0.70 15.14
C ARG A 246 14.85 -0.42 14.89
N THR A 247 14.08 -1.47 14.78
CA THR A 247 12.64 -1.38 14.51
C THR A 247 11.87 -0.93 15.76
N LEU A 248 11.00 0.05 15.59
CA LEU A 248 10.04 0.51 16.60
C LEU A 248 8.61 0.10 16.24
N ASP A 249 8.23 0.25 14.98
CA ASP A 249 6.86 0.01 14.51
C ASP A 249 6.93 -0.41 13.05
N THR A 250 6.32 -1.53 12.68
CA THR A 250 6.35 -2.02 11.30
C THR A 250 5.18 -1.50 10.45
N THR A 251 4.30 -0.70 11.05
CA THR A 251 3.13 -0.15 10.35
C THR A 251 3.57 0.69 9.16
N GLY A 252 3.02 0.39 7.98
CA GLY A 252 3.28 1.16 6.78
C GLY A 252 4.59 0.86 6.07
N ALA A 253 5.43 -0.04 6.61
CA ALA A 253 6.74 -0.34 5.98
C ALA A 253 6.57 -0.87 4.55
N GLY A 254 5.62 -1.79 4.35
CA GLY A 254 5.32 -2.32 3.02
C GLY A 254 4.78 -1.24 2.07
N ASP A 255 3.95 -0.34 2.61
CA ASP A 255 3.40 0.76 1.81
C ASP A 255 4.50 1.76 1.43
N GLY A 256 5.42 2.04 2.38
CA GLY A 256 6.59 2.87 2.11
C GLY A 256 7.47 2.29 1.01
N PHE A 257 7.69 0.97 1.08
CA PHE A 257 8.41 0.23 0.04
C PHE A 257 7.72 0.43 -1.32
N VAL A 258 6.39 0.23 -1.39
CA VAL A 258 5.64 0.39 -2.65
C VAL A 258 5.73 1.83 -3.16
N GLY A 259 5.51 2.81 -2.28
CA GLY A 259 5.58 4.23 -2.69
C GLY A 259 6.94 4.59 -3.28
N ALA A 260 8.02 4.09 -2.67
CA ALA A 260 9.39 4.32 -3.15
C ALA A 260 9.64 3.62 -4.50
N MET A 261 9.18 2.38 -4.63
CA MET A 261 9.30 1.65 -5.88
C MET A 261 8.55 2.38 -7.01
N LEU A 262 7.31 2.78 -6.75
CA LEU A 262 6.49 3.48 -7.76
C LEU A 262 7.07 4.85 -8.10
N TYR A 263 7.69 5.55 -7.14
CA TYR A 263 8.38 6.80 -7.39
C TYR A 263 9.41 6.66 -8.51
N HIS A 264 10.23 5.63 -8.43
CA HIS A 264 11.26 5.41 -9.46
C HIS A 264 10.67 4.85 -10.77
N LEU A 265 9.73 3.91 -10.68
CA LEU A 265 9.13 3.31 -11.87
C LEU A 265 8.35 4.34 -12.70
N SER A 266 7.69 5.31 -12.05
CA SER A 266 6.94 6.34 -12.75
C SER A 266 7.83 7.30 -13.54
N ARG A 267 9.15 7.33 -13.23
CA ARG A 267 10.12 8.25 -13.84
C ARG A 267 11.05 7.58 -14.84
N MET A 268 10.84 6.29 -15.11
CA MET A 268 11.66 5.60 -16.09
C MET A 268 11.34 6.09 -17.51
N ASP A 269 12.37 6.26 -18.32
CA ASP A 269 12.24 6.73 -19.70
C ASP A 269 11.85 5.59 -20.67
N HIS A 270 11.99 4.36 -20.22
CA HIS A 270 11.69 3.16 -21.04
C HIS A 270 10.71 2.27 -20.29
N SER A 271 10.13 1.31 -21.01
CA SER A 271 9.17 0.39 -20.40
C SER A 271 9.84 -0.49 -19.34
N LEU A 272 9.06 -0.92 -18.37
CA LEU A 272 9.53 -1.80 -17.31
C LEU A 272 10.13 -3.10 -17.87
N ASP A 273 9.54 -3.62 -18.94
CA ASP A 273 10.01 -4.87 -19.56
C ASP A 273 11.37 -4.73 -20.26
N GLN A 274 11.83 -3.50 -20.48
CA GLN A 274 13.14 -3.20 -21.09
C GLN A 274 14.19 -2.79 -20.06
N ALA A 275 13.80 -2.70 -18.79
CA ALA A 275 14.71 -2.25 -17.74
C ALA A 275 15.79 -3.32 -17.49
N PRO A 276 17.07 -2.93 -17.43
CA PRO A 276 18.12 -3.90 -17.10
C PRO A 276 17.99 -4.36 -15.64
N LYS A 277 18.47 -5.56 -15.37
CA LYS A 277 18.39 -6.17 -14.05
C LYS A 277 18.93 -5.26 -12.95
N GLU A 278 20.09 -4.65 -13.23
CA GLU A 278 20.78 -3.77 -12.29
C GLU A 278 19.89 -2.58 -11.89
N LYS A 279 19.13 -2.06 -12.84
CA LYS A 279 18.21 -0.93 -12.58
C LYS A 279 17.05 -1.35 -11.68
N ILE A 280 16.51 -2.54 -11.93
CA ILE A 280 15.45 -3.09 -11.06
C ILE A 280 15.98 -3.27 -9.64
N GLU A 281 17.18 -3.88 -9.51
CA GLU A 281 17.79 -4.10 -8.19
C GLU A 281 18.10 -2.79 -7.45
N GLU A 282 18.55 -1.76 -8.19
CA GLU A 282 18.76 -0.41 -7.62
C GLU A 282 17.47 0.14 -7.06
N ILE A 283 16.37 0.06 -7.83
CA ILE A 283 15.06 0.55 -7.39
C ILE A 283 14.58 -0.21 -6.14
N LEU A 284 14.71 -1.54 -6.15
CA LEU A 284 14.27 -2.36 -5.03
C LEU A 284 15.14 -2.16 -3.79
N SER A 285 16.44 -1.91 -3.97
CA SER A 285 17.31 -1.57 -2.84
C SER A 285 16.90 -0.24 -2.21
N PHE A 286 16.59 0.76 -3.03
CA PHE A 286 16.06 2.05 -2.55
C PHE A 286 14.73 1.83 -1.81
N ALA A 287 13.83 1.02 -2.36
CA ALA A 287 12.55 0.71 -1.73
C ALA A 287 12.73 0.00 -0.38
N ASN A 288 13.70 -0.94 -0.29
CA ASN A 288 14.06 -1.60 0.97
C ASN A 288 14.54 -0.57 2.01
N ALA A 289 15.33 0.43 1.59
CA ALA A 289 15.81 1.48 2.50
C ALA A 289 14.63 2.31 3.05
N VAL A 290 13.68 2.68 2.18
CA VAL A 290 12.49 3.41 2.61
C VAL A 290 11.68 2.56 3.61
N GLY A 291 11.42 1.29 3.26
CA GLY A 291 10.69 0.40 4.16
C GLY A 291 11.37 0.26 5.52
N ALA A 292 12.69 0.13 5.53
CA ALA A 292 13.47 0.04 6.78
C ALA A 292 13.32 1.33 7.60
N LEU A 293 13.49 2.50 6.95
CA LEU A 293 13.38 3.79 7.65
C LEU A 293 11.99 3.99 8.26
N VAL A 294 10.93 3.60 7.56
CA VAL A 294 9.56 3.69 8.10
C VAL A 294 9.48 2.97 9.45
N THR A 295 10.14 1.81 9.57
CA THR A 295 10.05 1.05 10.84
C THR A 295 10.77 1.70 12.01
N THR A 296 11.58 2.74 11.78
CA THR A 296 12.34 3.39 12.87
C THR A 296 11.53 4.46 13.60
N LYS A 297 10.33 4.77 13.13
CA LYS A 297 9.45 5.78 13.72
C LYS A 297 8.05 5.17 13.92
N PRO A 298 7.26 5.70 14.86
CA PRO A 298 5.90 5.18 15.04
C PRO A 298 4.95 5.71 13.95
N GLY A 299 3.94 4.90 13.63
CA GLY A 299 2.91 5.24 12.66
C GLY A 299 3.35 4.95 11.23
N ALA A 300 2.45 5.18 10.28
CA ALA A 300 2.71 4.98 8.85
C ALA A 300 3.02 6.32 8.15
N ILE A 301 1.98 7.13 7.90
CA ILE A 301 2.14 8.40 7.18
C ILE A 301 3.19 9.31 7.84
N PRO A 302 3.16 9.54 9.16
CA PRO A 302 4.17 10.38 9.79
C PRO A 302 5.59 9.82 9.71
N ALA A 303 5.74 8.51 9.54
CA ALA A 303 7.05 7.85 9.51
C ALA A 303 7.70 7.87 8.13
N MET A 304 6.98 8.26 7.07
CA MET A 304 7.52 8.24 5.69
C MET A 304 8.71 9.19 5.56
N PRO A 305 9.87 8.69 5.10
CA PRO A 305 11.07 9.53 5.02
C PRO A 305 11.08 10.44 3.79
N THR A 306 11.79 11.55 3.91
CA THR A 306 12.09 12.41 2.77
C THR A 306 13.21 11.80 1.92
N MET A 307 13.35 12.28 0.69
CA MET A 307 14.46 11.89 -0.19
C MET A 307 15.81 12.10 0.49
N ALA A 308 15.98 13.23 1.17
CA ALA A 308 17.24 13.53 1.86
C ALA A 308 17.57 12.52 2.96
N GLU A 309 16.56 12.13 3.75
CA GLU A 309 16.74 11.10 4.79
C GLU A 309 17.14 9.76 4.19
N VAL A 310 16.53 9.36 3.07
CA VAL A 310 16.86 8.10 2.41
C VAL A 310 18.27 8.12 1.86
N LEU A 311 18.67 9.21 1.21
CA LEU A 311 20.02 9.33 0.64
C LEU A 311 21.09 9.33 1.74
N SER A 312 20.85 10.03 2.85
CA SER A 312 21.75 10.00 4.00
C SER A 312 21.88 8.59 4.56
N PHE A 313 20.80 7.93 4.72
CA PHE A 313 20.77 6.55 5.17
C PHE A 313 21.55 5.63 4.23
N UNK A 314 21.35 5.64 3.00
CA UNK A 314 21.90 4.90 2.21
C UNK A 314 23.22 5.07 2.26
N GLU A 315 23.88 6.43 2.42
CA GLU A 315 25.31 6.71 2.51
C GLU A 315 25.97 6.14 3.77
N GLU A 316 25.28 6.28 4.90
CA GLU A 316 25.74 5.72 6.18
C GLU A 316 25.93 4.21 6.09
N MET A 317 25.02 3.51 5.46
CA MET A 317 25.09 2.06 5.33
C MET A 317 26.29 1.63 4.47
N ARG A 318 26.62 2.39 3.43
CA ARG A 318 27.79 2.11 2.59
C ARG A 318 29.11 2.28 3.35
N GLN A 319 29.14 3.21 4.31
CA GLN A 319 30.36 3.43 5.10
C GLN A 319 30.57 2.34 6.16
N GLN A 320 29.52 1.59 6.51
CA GLN A 320 29.58 0.52 7.51
C GLN A 320 29.87 -0.86 6.88
N SER A 321 29.79 -0.97 5.57
CA SER A 321 30.03 -2.21 4.81
C SER A 321 31.50 -2.36 4.40
#